data_39c3c2becc84994b7856c5441352ac24
#
_entry.id   39c3c2becc84994b7856c5441352ac24
#
_cell.length_a   1.000
_cell.length_b   1.000
_cell.length_c   1.000
_cell.angle_alpha   90.00
_cell.angle_beta   90.00
_cell.angle_gamma   90.00
#
_symmetry.space_group_name_H-M   'P 1'
#
loop_
_entity.id
_entity.type
_entity.pdbx_description
1 polymer ?
#
loop_
_entity_poly.entity_id
_entity_poly.type
_entity_poly.pdbx_seq_one_letter_code
_entity_poly.pdbx_strand_id
1 'polypeptide(L)'
;IPVAVIGVYPLVLTAFGAVYLPAAYGALTGFFFLGASLIAIGMFISSLTESQAVAAGLCFVVMLLNYFISSLASYVPSTAFASFLCVAVCILVLGLIFRLLTRSGFAALVLTIVLEGGLVAAYTFRSADFQGLFPNLMEQLSLFDRFYEFVNGTFDLTAIVYYLTVIAVFVFLTVQSLEKRRWSE
;
A
#
# COMPACT_ATOMS: atom_id res chain seq x y z
N ILE A 1 -6.26 22.76 1.58
CA ILE A 1 -6.26 23.94 2.47
C ILE A 1 -5.42 23.67 3.73
N PRO A 2 -5.63 22.61 4.56
CA PRO A 2 -4.87 22.40 5.79
C PRO A 2 -3.35 22.35 5.58
N VAL A 3 -2.87 21.63 4.58
CA VAL A 3 -1.45 21.52 4.26
C VAL A 3 -0.82 22.86 3.86
N ALA A 4 -1.58 23.70 3.15
CA ALA A 4 -1.11 25.05 2.81
C ALA A 4 -0.95 25.96 4.05
N VAL A 5 -1.86 25.85 5.02
CA VAL A 5 -1.77 26.57 6.30
C VAL A 5 -0.55 26.09 7.09
N ILE A 6 -0.35 24.78 7.18
CA ILE A 6 0.81 24.18 7.85
C ILE A 6 2.11 24.61 7.13
N GLY A 7 2.08 24.79 5.80
CA GLY A 7 3.21 25.23 5.00
C GLY A 7 3.75 26.63 5.37
N VAL A 8 2.97 27.45 6.05
CA VAL A 8 3.42 28.77 6.56
C VAL A 8 4.26 28.61 7.83
N TYR A 9 4.08 27.55 8.62
CA TYR A 9 4.79 27.35 9.89
C TYR A 9 6.32 27.36 9.79
N PRO A 10 6.95 26.66 8.83
CA PRO A 10 8.40 26.70 8.68
C PRO A 10 8.94 28.11 8.47
N LEU A 11 8.22 28.96 7.73
CA LEU A 11 8.60 30.37 7.50
C LEU A 11 8.50 31.20 8.80
N VAL A 12 7.43 31.00 9.56
CA VAL A 12 7.28 31.71 10.85
C VAL A 12 8.38 31.29 11.83
N LEU A 13 8.71 29.99 11.86
CA LEU A 13 9.76 29.47 12.73
C LEU A 13 11.15 30.02 12.42
N THR A 14 11.44 30.43 11.19
CA THR A 14 12.72 31.06 10.83
C THR A 14 12.94 32.39 11.54
N ALA A 15 11.87 33.04 11.97
CA ALA A 15 11.96 34.28 12.77
C ALA A 15 12.42 34.03 14.22
N PHE A 16 12.31 32.80 14.70
CA PHE A 16 12.63 32.43 16.10
C PHE A 16 13.89 31.55 16.21
N GLY A 17 14.44 31.06 15.10
CA GLY A 17 15.64 30.23 15.11
C GLY A 17 16.05 29.71 13.73
N ALA A 18 17.18 28.99 13.67
CA ALA A 18 17.68 28.40 12.44
C ALA A 18 16.85 27.18 12.09
N VAL A 19 16.02 27.26 11.04
CA VAL A 19 15.20 26.17 10.51
C VAL A 19 15.76 25.73 9.15
N TYR A 20 15.98 24.44 8.97
CA TYR A 20 16.39 23.89 7.67
C TYR A 20 15.16 23.72 6.77
N LEU A 21 14.83 24.78 6.05
CA LEU A 21 13.64 24.87 5.18
C LEU A 21 13.49 23.72 4.17
N PRO A 22 14.56 23.24 3.49
CA PRO A 22 14.42 22.13 2.53
C PRO A 22 13.86 20.86 3.16
N ALA A 23 14.31 20.48 4.37
CA ALA A 23 13.78 19.31 5.06
C ALA A 23 12.33 19.52 5.51
N ALA A 24 11.99 20.72 6.01
CA ALA A 24 10.64 21.04 6.44
C ALA A 24 9.64 20.97 5.27
N TYR A 25 9.98 21.53 4.11
CA TYR A 25 9.13 21.44 2.93
C TYR A 25 9.15 20.06 2.28
N GLY A 26 10.26 19.33 2.36
CA GLY A 26 10.33 17.91 1.99
C GLY A 26 9.34 17.06 2.78
N ALA A 27 9.34 17.20 4.11
CA ALA A 27 8.40 16.51 5.00
C ALA A 27 6.93 16.90 4.72
N LEU A 28 6.64 18.17 4.44
CA LEU A 28 5.30 18.62 4.06
C LEU A 28 4.84 18.02 2.72
N THR A 29 5.74 17.89 1.75
CA THR A 29 5.46 17.23 0.47
C THR A 29 5.16 15.75 0.68
N GLY A 30 5.99 15.05 1.46
CA GLY A 30 5.75 13.66 1.83
C GLY A 30 4.42 13.47 2.55
N PHE A 31 4.09 14.34 3.50
CA PHE A 31 2.82 14.33 4.22
C PHE A 31 1.61 14.53 3.30
N PHE A 32 1.72 15.43 2.31
CA PHE A 32 0.67 15.63 1.32
C PHE A 32 0.41 14.36 0.50
N PHE A 33 1.46 13.72 -0.04
CA PHE A 33 1.32 12.51 -0.84
C PHE A 33 0.88 11.30 -0.01
N LEU A 34 1.37 11.14 1.22
CA LEU A 34 0.90 10.13 2.16
C LEU A 34 -0.61 10.30 2.41
N GLY A 35 -1.04 11.51 2.77
CA GLY A 35 -2.46 11.82 3.03
C GLY A 35 -3.34 11.56 1.81
N ALA A 36 -2.90 11.96 0.61
CA ALA A 36 -3.61 11.71 -0.64
C ALA A 36 -3.76 10.20 -0.93
N SER A 37 -2.71 9.40 -0.67
CA SER A 37 -2.74 7.94 -0.83
C SER A 37 -3.71 7.28 0.16
N LEU A 38 -3.68 7.69 1.42
CA LEU A 38 -4.61 7.18 2.45
C LEU A 38 -6.07 7.54 2.11
N ILE A 39 -6.32 8.74 1.59
CA ILE A 39 -7.66 9.14 1.13
C ILE A 39 -8.10 8.27 -0.05
N ALA A 40 -7.23 8.01 -1.03
CA ALA A 40 -7.55 7.16 -2.18
C ALA A 40 -7.92 5.73 -1.76
N ILE A 41 -7.16 5.14 -0.83
CA ILE A 41 -7.48 3.84 -0.21
C ILE A 41 -8.82 3.89 0.52
N GLY A 42 -9.06 4.92 1.31
CA GLY A 42 -10.32 5.12 2.04
C GLY A 42 -11.52 5.24 1.11
N MET A 43 -11.40 5.97 0.00
CA MET A 43 -12.46 6.07 -1.02
C MET A 43 -12.77 4.70 -1.63
N PHE A 44 -11.75 3.90 -1.94
CA PHE A 44 -11.96 2.55 -2.46
C PHE A 44 -12.69 1.67 -1.45
N ILE A 45 -12.26 1.63 -0.20
CA ILE A 45 -12.92 0.84 0.86
C ILE A 45 -14.36 1.29 1.05
N SER A 46 -14.62 2.60 1.05
CA SER A 46 -15.96 3.17 1.14
C SER A 46 -16.85 2.78 -0.04
N SER A 47 -16.27 2.60 -1.24
CA SER A 47 -17.02 2.16 -2.42
C SER A 47 -17.46 0.69 -2.37
N LEU A 48 -16.83 -0.13 -1.52
CA LEU A 48 -17.14 -1.57 -1.38
C LEU A 48 -18.30 -1.87 -0.43
N THR A 49 -18.67 -0.94 0.43
CA THR A 49 -19.70 -1.15 1.48
C THR A 49 -20.74 -0.04 1.47
N GLU A 50 -21.98 -0.39 1.84
CA GLU A 50 -23.09 0.55 1.97
C GLU A 50 -23.17 1.15 3.38
N SER A 51 -22.57 0.49 4.37
CA SER A 51 -22.56 0.94 5.75
C SER A 51 -21.36 1.83 6.03
N GLN A 52 -21.62 3.10 6.36
CA GLN A 52 -20.58 4.07 6.71
C GLN A 52 -19.75 3.62 7.91
N ALA A 53 -20.37 2.98 8.92
CA ALA A 53 -19.66 2.48 10.09
C ALA A 53 -18.70 1.34 9.74
N VAL A 54 -19.13 0.42 8.88
CA VAL A 54 -18.29 -0.68 8.38
C VAL A 54 -17.14 -0.14 7.53
N ALA A 55 -17.42 0.83 6.65
CA ALA A 55 -16.39 1.50 5.86
C ALA A 55 -15.30 2.13 6.75
N ALA A 56 -15.72 2.90 7.76
CA ALA A 56 -14.79 3.55 8.69
C ALA A 56 -13.95 2.53 9.47
N GLY A 57 -14.56 1.44 9.96
CA GLY A 57 -13.86 0.37 10.65
C GLY A 57 -12.82 -0.34 9.77
N LEU A 58 -13.20 -0.67 8.52
CA LEU A 58 -12.28 -1.28 7.56
C LEU A 58 -11.13 -0.34 7.18
N CYS A 59 -11.41 0.95 6.94
CA CYS A 59 -10.38 1.94 6.69
C CYS A 59 -9.38 2.01 7.85
N PHE A 60 -9.87 2.07 9.08
CA PHE A 60 -9.01 2.10 10.26
C PHE A 60 -8.12 0.87 10.34
N VAL A 61 -8.67 -0.34 10.15
CA VAL A 61 -7.89 -1.59 10.16
C VAL A 61 -6.82 -1.59 9.06
N VAL A 62 -7.17 -1.19 7.84
CA VAL A 62 -6.22 -1.18 6.71
C VAL A 62 -5.11 -0.16 6.95
N MET A 63 -5.43 1.04 7.46
CA MET A 63 -4.43 2.05 7.79
C MET A 63 -3.52 1.59 8.93
N LEU A 64 -4.08 0.96 9.96
CA LEU A 64 -3.33 0.40 11.08
C LEU A 64 -2.39 -0.72 10.63
N LEU A 65 -2.87 -1.63 9.78
CA LEU A 65 -2.04 -2.69 9.19
C LEU A 65 -0.90 -2.10 8.36
N ASN A 66 -1.17 -1.07 7.54
CA ASN A 66 -0.12 -0.43 6.76
C ASN A 66 0.90 0.29 7.64
N TYR A 67 0.47 0.87 8.77
CA TYR A 67 1.39 1.50 9.73
C TYR A 67 2.34 0.48 10.38
N PHE A 68 1.83 -0.69 10.73
CA PHE A 68 2.63 -1.74 11.38
C PHE A 68 3.32 -2.70 10.41
N ILE A 69 3.10 -2.59 9.09
CA ILE A 69 3.54 -3.59 8.12
C ILE A 69 5.06 -3.81 8.13
N SER A 70 5.86 -2.77 8.26
CA SER A 70 7.32 -2.91 8.36
C SER A 70 7.78 -3.47 9.69
N SER A 71 7.12 -3.09 10.79
CA SER A 71 7.38 -3.74 12.08
C SER A 71 7.02 -5.22 12.05
N LEU A 72 5.93 -5.59 11.40
CA LEU A 72 5.55 -7.00 11.21
C LEU A 72 6.54 -7.73 10.30
N ALA A 73 7.09 -7.07 9.28
CA ALA A 73 8.10 -7.65 8.39
C ALA A 73 9.33 -8.15 9.16
N SER A 74 9.73 -7.46 10.22
CA SER A 74 10.89 -7.84 11.05
C SER A 74 10.68 -9.16 11.83
N TYR A 75 9.44 -9.58 12.06
CA TYR A 75 9.10 -10.86 12.71
C TYR A 75 9.00 -12.03 11.72
N VAL A 76 8.92 -11.75 10.42
CA VAL A 76 8.85 -12.79 9.39
C VAL A 76 10.26 -13.34 9.15
N PRO A 77 10.46 -14.68 9.23
CA PRO A 77 11.76 -15.27 8.95
C PRO A 77 12.23 -14.94 7.52
N SER A 78 13.48 -14.49 7.39
CA SER A 78 14.10 -14.16 6.10
C SER A 78 14.52 -15.38 5.26
N THR A 79 14.15 -16.61 5.70
CA THR A 79 14.50 -17.83 4.98
C THR A 79 13.74 -17.91 3.65
N ALA A 80 14.39 -18.46 2.61
CA ALA A 80 13.79 -18.63 1.30
C ALA A 80 12.49 -19.43 1.35
N PHE A 81 12.43 -20.47 2.19
CA PHE A 81 11.24 -21.31 2.36
C PHE A 81 10.08 -20.54 3.02
N ALA A 82 10.36 -19.72 4.05
CA ALA A 82 9.32 -18.91 4.70
C ALA A 82 8.74 -17.87 3.71
N SER A 83 9.61 -17.18 2.96
CA SER A 83 9.16 -16.22 1.93
C SER A 83 8.33 -16.89 0.84
N PHE A 84 8.75 -18.08 0.39
CA PHE A 84 7.97 -18.88 -0.57
C PHE A 84 6.58 -19.22 -0.01
N LEU A 85 6.51 -19.73 1.22
CA LEU A 85 5.25 -20.11 1.86
C LEU A 85 4.31 -18.89 2.04
N CYS A 86 4.85 -17.76 2.48
CA CYS A 86 4.05 -16.53 2.66
C CYS A 86 3.50 -16.02 1.33
N VAL A 87 4.31 -16.01 0.26
CA VAL A 87 3.85 -15.59 -1.07
C VAL A 87 2.80 -16.56 -1.61
N ALA A 88 2.99 -17.89 -1.43
CA ALA A 88 1.99 -18.89 -1.83
C ALA A 88 0.65 -18.65 -1.10
N VAL A 89 0.67 -18.43 0.21
CA VAL A 89 -0.55 -18.12 0.97
C VAL A 89 -1.21 -16.83 0.45
N CYS A 90 -0.45 -15.80 0.13
CA CYS A 90 -0.98 -14.57 -0.46
C CYS A 90 -1.66 -14.83 -1.81
N ILE A 91 -1.06 -15.63 -2.69
CA ILE A 91 -1.64 -16.00 -3.99
C ILE A 91 -2.95 -16.77 -3.79
N LEU A 92 -3.00 -17.74 -2.84
CA LEU A 92 -4.22 -18.47 -2.51
C LEU A 92 -5.33 -17.55 -2.01
N VAL A 93 -5.01 -16.62 -1.10
CA VAL A 93 -5.98 -15.64 -0.57
C VAL A 93 -6.49 -14.74 -1.69
N LEU A 94 -5.60 -14.20 -2.55
CA LEU A 94 -6.00 -13.38 -3.69
C LEU A 94 -6.85 -14.16 -4.69
N GLY A 95 -6.51 -15.42 -4.94
CA GLY A 95 -7.31 -16.35 -5.79
C GLY A 95 -8.71 -16.59 -5.22
N LEU A 96 -8.82 -16.75 -3.89
CA LEU A 96 -10.09 -16.88 -3.20
C LEU A 96 -10.93 -15.60 -3.31
N ILE A 97 -10.33 -14.44 -3.07
CA ILE A 97 -10.98 -13.12 -3.22
C ILE A 97 -11.45 -12.94 -4.67
N PHE A 98 -10.59 -13.26 -5.64
CA PHE A 98 -10.93 -13.15 -7.07
C PHE A 98 -12.10 -14.09 -7.42
N ARG A 99 -12.14 -15.31 -6.87
CA ARG A 99 -13.28 -16.24 -7.02
C ARG A 99 -14.58 -15.65 -6.47
N LEU A 100 -14.52 -14.98 -5.32
CA LEU A 100 -15.70 -14.35 -4.71
C LEU A 100 -16.20 -13.14 -5.52
N LEU A 101 -15.28 -12.39 -6.13
CA LEU A 101 -15.59 -11.21 -6.94
C LEU A 101 -16.07 -11.59 -8.37
N THR A 102 -15.47 -12.63 -8.94
CA THR A 102 -15.75 -13.07 -10.32
C THR A 102 -16.59 -14.33 -10.25
N ARG A 103 -17.86 -14.27 -10.61
CA ARG A 103 -18.77 -15.43 -10.57
C ARG A 103 -18.29 -16.69 -11.34
N SER A 104 -17.16 -16.63 -12.05
CA SER A 104 -16.55 -17.76 -12.75
C SER A 104 -15.47 -18.43 -11.88
N GLY A 105 -15.86 -19.47 -11.13
CA GLY A 105 -14.93 -20.26 -10.31
C GLY A 105 -13.80 -20.91 -11.10
N PHE A 106 -14.05 -21.24 -12.39
CA PHE A 106 -13.06 -21.87 -13.26
C PHE A 106 -11.89 -20.91 -13.58
N ALA A 107 -12.18 -19.66 -13.96
CA ALA A 107 -11.13 -18.68 -14.28
C ALA A 107 -10.25 -18.36 -13.05
N ALA A 108 -10.87 -18.24 -11.87
CA ALA A 108 -10.15 -18.03 -10.62
C ALA A 108 -9.21 -19.21 -10.30
N LEU A 109 -9.70 -20.44 -10.48
CA LEU A 109 -8.93 -21.65 -10.20
C LEU A 109 -7.74 -21.79 -11.16
N VAL A 110 -7.95 -21.57 -12.46
CA VAL A 110 -6.88 -21.61 -13.47
C VAL A 110 -5.82 -20.54 -13.16
N LEU A 111 -6.23 -19.32 -12.87
CA LEU A 111 -5.30 -18.23 -12.55
C LEU A 111 -4.46 -18.57 -11.30
N THR A 112 -5.09 -19.09 -10.25
CA THR A 112 -4.38 -19.45 -9.01
C THR A 112 -3.39 -20.59 -9.28
N ILE A 113 -3.77 -21.63 -10.01
CA ILE A 113 -2.88 -22.74 -10.35
C ILE A 113 -1.69 -22.28 -11.19
N VAL A 114 -1.91 -21.40 -12.17
CA VAL A 114 -0.84 -20.85 -13.02
C VAL A 114 0.14 -20.02 -12.19
N LEU A 115 -0.36 -19.18 -11.28
CA LEU A 115 0.48 -18.37 -10.41
C LEU A 115 1.28 -19.21 -9.41
N GLU A 116 0.64 -20.21 -8.78
CA GLU A 116 1.31 -21.14 -7.86
C GLU A 116 2.34 -22.01 -8.61
N GLY A 117 2.00 -22.52 -9.80
CA GLY A 117 2.94 -23.26 -10.64
C GLY A 117 4.14 -22.43 -11.04
N GLY A 118 3.94 -21.17 -11.41
CA GLY A 118 5.01 -20.21 -11.68
C GLY A 118 5.87 -19.93 -10.45
N LEU A 119 5.27 -19.78 -9.27
CA LEU A 119 5.97 -19.59 -8.01
C LEU A 119 6.85 -20.80 -7.66
N VAL A 120 6.31 -22.00 -7.77
CA VAL A 120 7.05 -23.26 -7.53
C VAL A 120 8.23 -23.38 -8.50
N ALA A 121 7.99 -23.12 -9.80
CA ALA A 121 9.04 -23.12 -10.80
C ALA A 121 10.14 -22.08 -10.47
N ALA A 122 9.77 -20.85 -10.15
CA ALA A 122 10.71 -19.80 -9.76
C ALA A 122 11.54 -20.20 -8.52
N TYR A 123 10.88 -20.80 -7.52
CA TYR A 123 11.58 -21.28 -6.32
C TYR A 123 12.57 -22.40 -6.62
N THR A 124 12.22 -23.36 -7.49
CA THR A 124 13.13 -24.47 -7.84
C THR A 124 14.35 -24.01 -8.64
N PHE A 125 14.20 -22.99 -9.50
CA PHE A 125 15.30 -22.48 -10.32
C PHE A 125 16.15 -21.41 -9.60
N ARG A 126 15.56 -20.64 -8.69
CA ARG A 126 16.20 -19.47 -8.05
C ARG A 126 15.81 -19.35 -6.57
N SER A 127 16.04 -20.39 -5.79
CA SER A 127 15.71 -20.37 -4.36
C SER A 127 16.45 -19.29 -3.56
N ALA A 128 17.63 -18.88 -4.00
CA ALA A 128 18.40 -17.82 -3.35
C ALA A 128 17.72 -16.45 -3.41
N ASP A 129 17.00 -16.14 -4.49
CA ASP A 129 16.31 -14.86 -4.68
C ASP A 129 15.09 -14.72 -3.75
N PHE A 130 14.62 -15.83 -3.17
CA PHE A 130 13.53 -15.85 -2.20
C PHE A 130 13.97 -15.50 -0.77
N GLN A 131 15.29 -15.41 -0.50
CA GLN A 131 15.76 -14.99 0.82
C GLN A 131 15.34 -13.54 1.09
N GLY A 132 14.54 -13.34 2.15
CA GLY A 132 14.05 -12.02 2.52
C GLY A 132 13.07 -11.38 1.55
N LEU A 133 12.63 -12.08 0.49
CA LEU A 133 11.74 -11.52 -0.53
C LEU A 133 10.42 -11.03 0.10
N PHE A 134 9.80 -11.83 0.95
CA PHE A 134 8.51 -11.46 1.54
C PHE A 134 8.62 -10.31 2.57
N PRO A 135 9.56 -10.31 3.53
CA PRO A 135 9.81 -9.14 4.37
C PRO A 135 10.09 -7.87 3.56
N ASN A 136 10.96 -7.94 2.54
CA ASN A 136 11.26 -6.80 1.68
C ASN A 136 10.01 -6.29 0.93
N LEU A 137 9.13 -7.17 0.47
CA LEU A 137 7.87 -6.77 -0.14
C LEU A 137 6.95 -6.07 0.87
N MET A 138 6.89 -6.55 2.11
CA MET A 138 6.10 -5.90 3.16
C MET A 138 6.63 -4.49 3.45
N GLU A 139 7.94 -4.31 3.57
CA GLU A 139 8.57 -3.00 3.77
C GLU A 139 8.30 -2.06 2.58
N GLN A 140 8.42 -2.57 1.34
CA GLN A 140 8.12 -1.77 0.15
C GLN A 140 6.65 -1.35 0.03
N LEU A 141 5.73 -2.10 0.60
CA LEU A 141 4.30 -1.74 0.65
C LEU A 141 3.97 -0.74 1.76
N SER A 142 4.91 -0.44 2.67
CA SER A 142 4.73 0.55 3.71
C SER A 142 4.67 1.97 3.13
N LEU A 143 3.53 2.63 3.30
CA LEU A 143 3.38 4.05 2.96
C LEU A 143 4.11 4.93 3.97
N PHE A 144 4.13 4.52 5.24
CA PHE A 144 4.70 5.32 6.33
C PHE A 144 6.23 5.33 6.32
N ASP A 145 6.90 4.22 5.97
CA ASP A 145 8.36 4.20 5.90
C ASP A 145 8.90 5.14 4.83
N ARG A 146 8.24 5.18 3.67
CA ARG A 146 8.58 6.14 2.61
C ARG A 146 8.36 7.59 3.04
N PHE A 147 7.40 7.85 3.93
CA PHE A 147 7.22 9.16 4.53
C PHE A 147 8.38 9.54 5.46
N TYR A 148 8.91 8.60 6.25
CA TYR A 148 10.03 8.85 7.12
C TYR A 148 11.30 9.25 6.36
N GLU A 149 11.49 8.82 5.12
CA GLU A 149 12.59 9.28 4.27
C GLU A 149 12.52 10.80 4.03
N PHE A 150 11.33 11.34 3.77
CA PHE A 150 11.12 12.79 3.64
C PHE A 150 11.36 13.53 4.97
N VAL A 151 10.95 12.98 6.09
CA VAL A 151 11.18 13.55 7.42
C VAL A 151 12.68 13.62 7.74
N ASN A 152 13.45 12.62 7.31
CA ASN A 152 14.90 12.58 7.46
C ASN A 152 15.65 13.51 6.49
N GLY A 153 14.93 14.30 5.70
CA GLY A 153 15.50 15.26 4.77
C GLY A 153 15.98 14.68 3.43
N THR A 154 15.67 13.40 3.16
CA THR A 154 15.95 12.75 1.87
C THR A 154 14.78 13.00 0.94
N PHE A 155 14.98 13.83 -0.09
CA PHE A 155 13.96 14.02 -1.12
C PHE A 155 14.05 12.89 -2.15
N ASP A 156 13.25 11.83 -1.96
CA ASP A 156 13.22 10.68 -2.86
C ASP A 156 12.08 10.81 -3.88
N LEU A 157 12.48 10.96 -5.14
CA LEU A 157 11.53 11.00 -6.28
C LEU A 157 10.82 9.65 -6.45
N THR A 158 11.47 8.55 -6.11
CA THR A 158 10.90 7.20 -6.20
C THR A 158 9.69 7.07 -5.27
N ALA A 159 9.77 7.64 -4.07
CA ALA A 159 8.66 7.66 -3.13
C ALA A 159 7.46 8.46 -3.67
N ILE A 160 7.70 9.58 -4.36
CA ILE A 160 6.61 10.35 -5.01
C ILE A 160 5.93 9.53 -6.10
N VAL A 161 6.72 8.87 -6.97
CA VAL A 161 6.17 8.01 -8.03
C VAL A 161 5.37 6.85 -7.43
N TYR A 162 5.85 6.26 -6.33
CA TYR A 162 5.13 5.23 -5.61
C TYR A 162 3.77 5.73 -5.10
N TYR A 163 3.71 6.88 -4.41
CA TYR A 163 2.46 7.46 -3.94
C TYR A 163 1.49 7.76 -5.10
N LEU A 164 1.97 8.35 -6.19
CA LEU A 164 1.16 8.62 -7.37
C LEU A 164 0.59 7.32 -7.97
N THR A 165 1.39 6.25 -8.00
CA THR A 165 0.95 4.93 -8.46
C THR A 165 -0.15 4.38 -7.57
N VAL A 166 0.03 4.44 -6.24
CA VAL A 166 -0.99 4.00 -5.27
C VAL A 166 -2.28 4.79 -5.46
N ILE A 167 -2.20 6.13 -5.55
CA ILE A 167 -3.37 6.99 -5.77
C ILE A 167 -4.08 6.59 -7.06
N ALA A 168 -3.35 6.46 -8.18
CA ALA A 168 -3.92 6.12 -9.48
C ALA A 168 -4.62 4.76 -9.46
N VAL A 169 -4.00 3.74 -8.87
CA VAL A 169 -4.56 2.38 -8.75
C VAL A 169 -5.84 2.40 -7.93
N PHE A 170 -5.84 3.00 -6.74
CA PHE A 170 -7.02 2.99 -5.86
C PHE A 170 -8.15 3.87 -6.38
N VAL A 171 -7.86 4.99 -7.04
CA VAL A 171 -8.87 5.80 -7.73
C VAL A 171 -9.48 5.00 -8.89
N PHE A 172 -8.66 4.32 -9.71
CA PHE A 172 -9.15 3.46 -10.78
C PHE A 172 -10.06 2.35 -10.25
N LEU A 173 -9.64 1.64 -9.18
CA LEU A 173 -10.44 0.61 -8.54
C LEU A 173 -11.76 1.16 -7.96
N THR A 174 -11.75 2.38 -7.42
CA THR A 174 -12.94 3.07 -6.93
C THR A 174 -13.93 3.30 -8.07
N VAL A 175 -13.46 3.83 -9.20
CA VAL A 175 -14.31 4.04 -10.40
C VAL A 175 -14.91 2.73 -10.88
N GLN A 176 -14.11 1.68 -11.00
CA GLN A 176 -14.60 0.35 -11.41
C GLN A 176 -15.64 -0.22 -10.44
N SER A 177 -15.44 -0.03 -9.14
CA SER A 177 -16.40 -0.48 -8.12
C SER A 177 -17.74 0.23 -8.23
N LEU A 178 -17.72 1.56 -8.46
CA LEU A 178 -18.92 2.37 -8.62
C LEU A 178 -19.66 2.08 -9.93
N GLU A 179 -18.93 1.90 -11.04
CA GLU A 179 -19.53 1.52 -12.33
C GLU A 179 -20.23 0.17 -12.23
N LYS A 180 -19.60 -0.83 -11.58
CA LYS A 180 -20.22 -2.14 -11.40
C LYS A 180 -21.55 -2.07 -10.63
N ARG A 181 -21.66 -1.21 -9.60
CA ARG A 181 -22.92 -1.00 -8.87
C ARG A 181 -24.00 -0.40 -9.75
N ARG A 182 -23.66 0.59 -10.58
CA ARG A 182 -24.60 1.24 -11.50
C ARG A 182 -25.22 0.30 -12.53
N TRP A 183 -24.50 -0.77 -12.92
CA TRP A 183 -24.99 -1.76 -13.88
C TRP A 183 -25.76 -2.93 -13.22
N SER A 184 -25.79 -3.00 -11.91
CA SER A 184 -26.50 -4.04 -11.15
C SER A 184 -27.87 -3.61 -10.62
N GLU A 185 -28.20 -2.32 -10.78
CA GLU A 185 -29.54 -1.75 -10.61
C GLU A 185 -30.30 -1.71 -11.95
#